data_fa1ec81a22983c3f10135cb9db018369
#
_entry.id   fa1ec81a22983c3f10135cb9db018369
#
_cell.length_a   1.000
_cell.length_b   1.000
_cell.length_c   1.000
_cell.angle_alpha   90.00
_cell.angle_beta   90.00
_cell.angle_gamma   90.00
#
_symmetry.space_group_name_H-M   'P 1'
#
loop_
_entity.id
_entity.type
_entity.pdbx_description
1 polymer ?
#
loop_
_entity_poly.entity_id
_entity_poly.type
_entity_poly.pdbx_seq_one_letter_code
_entity_poly.pdbx_strand_id
1 'polypeptide(L)'
;MSPHAPIAIPADVRSRLKALRLLPRRAIGAQGIGQHASRSRGAGLEFAQYRAYEPGDELRQIDWKLYARSDRFFVRESERESPVTIWILVDATASAGQADRARPALSRLDHACATAACIVELALQQGDRFGLVAINGDGVQLVPAGSGARQRDRIHLLLHRLRARGAWPAADALRPVWERVQANDMLVALGDGFDDAGTVLLERLAAARRDVVQLQILTADERDFPFQDGHRFRDPETGEELLGDGRAIRDAYLARFAEAQRVLQARLQRGGVAHVVTHTDQPLDAPLRLLAGSAR
;
A
#
# COMPACT_ATOMS: atom_id res chain seq x y z
N MET A 1 5.86 -8.39 -28.08
CA MET A 1 5.46 -8.03 -26.71
C MET A 1 5.59 -6.53 -26.57
N SER A 2 4.47 -5.83 -26.57
CA SER A 2 4.47 -4.36 -26.46
C SER A 2 4.95 -3.93 -25.06
N PRO A 3 5.77 -2.88 -24.94
CA PRO A 3 6.07 -2.27 -23.66
C PRO A 3 4.75 -1.77 -23.04
N HIS A 4 4.61 -1.89 -21.72
CA HIS A 4 3.48 -1.25 -21.03
C HIS A 4 3.44 0.22 -21.40
N ALA A 5 2.22 0.75 -21.55
CA ALA A 5 2.04 2.20 -21.69
C ALA A 5 2.74 2.90 -20.50
N PRO A 6 3.30 4.10 -20.70
CA PRO A 6 3.92 4.82 -19.59
C PRO A 6 2.89 4.95 -18.46
N ILE A 7 3.32 4.63 -17.23
CA ILE A 7 2.48 4.74 -16.04
C ILE A 7 2.17 6.23 -15.83
N ALA A 8 1.09 6.67 -16.44
CA ALA A 8 0.63 8.04 -16.34
C ALA A 8 -0.49 8.13 -15.31
N ILE A 9 -0.25 8.86 -14.22
CA ILE A 9 -1.32 9.22 -13.29
C ILE A 9 -2.15 10.31 -13.98
N PRO A 10 -3.46 10.09 -14.23
CA PRO A 10 -4.33 11.10 -14.83
C PRO A 10 -4.29 12.43 -14.05
N ALA A 11 -4.40 13.55 -14.71
CA ALA A 11 -4.25 14.88 -14.10
C ALA A 11 -5.30 15.15 -13.00
N ASP A 12 -6.53 14.67 -13.19
CA ASP A 12 -7.61 14.75 -12.23
C ASP A 12 -7.34 13.90 -10.98
N VAL A 13 -6.80 12.67 -11.15
CA VAL A 13 -6.35 11.82 -10.04
C VAL A 13 -5.23 12.52 -9.27
N ARG A 14 -4.22 13.03 -9.98
CA ARG A 14 -3.10 13.76 -9.35
C ARG A 14 -3.58 14.97 -8.54
N SER A 15 -4.60 15.68 -9.01
CA SER A 15 -5.20 16.79 -8.26
C SER A 15 -5.84 16.32 -6.97
N ARG A 16 -6.59 15.20 -7.01
CA ARG A 16 -7.24 14.63 -5.82
C ARG A 16 -6.23 14.06 -4.82
N LEU A 17 -5.11 13.52 -5.27
CA LEU A 17 -4.06 13.01 -4.39
C LEU A 17 -3.46 14.11 -3.48
N LYS A 18 -3.41 15.38 -3.93
CA LYS A 18 -2.86 16.47 -3.12
C LYS A 18 -3.56 16.69 -1.79
N ALA A 19 -4.82 16.30 -1.68
CA ALA A 19 -5.63 16.42 -0.47
C ALA A 19 -5.55 15.19 0.46
N LEU A 20 -4.83 14.14 0.04
CA LEU A 20 -4.73 12.88 0.79
C LEU A 20 -3.42 12.81 1.56
N ARG A 21 -3.45 12.12 2.70
CA ARG A 21 -2.26 11.74 3.46
C ARG A 21 -2.32 10.26 3.81
N LEU A 22 -1.25 9.53 3.56
CA LEU A 22 -1.10 8.16 4.05
C LEU A 22 -0.55 8.22 5.47
N LEU A 23 -1.34 7.77 6.43
CA LEU A 23 -0.95 7.73 7.84
C LEU A 23 -0.98 6.27 8.30
N PRO A 24 0.09 5.76 8.91
CA PRO A 24 0.07 4.46 9.56
C PRO A 24 -1.01 4.45 10.64
N ARG A 25 -1.86 3.42 10.64
CA ARG A 25 -2.97 3.28 11.62
C ARG A 25 -2.49 3.29 13.06
N ARG A 26 -1.27 2.80 13.31
CA ARG A 26 -0.63 2.82 14.64
C ARG A 26 -0.21 4.21 15.10
N ALA A 27 0.07 5.14 14.16
CA ALA A 27 0.33 6.53 14.51
C ALA A 27 -0.94 7.22 15.03
N ILE A 28 -2.11 6.89 14.48
CA ILE A 28 -3.41 7.42 14.91
C ILE A 28 -3.78 6.95 16.33
N GLY A 29 -3.45 5.71 16.68
CA GLY A 29 -3.70 5.14 18.03
C GLY A 29 -2.76 5.67 19.12
N ALA A 30 -1.63 6.24 18.76
CA ALA A 30 -0.68 6.81 19.72
C ALA A 30 -1.07 8.22 20.22
N GLN A 31 -2.05 8.88 19.61
CA GLN A 31 -2.62 10.15 20.07
C GLN A 31 -3.64 10.00 21.22
N GLY A 32 -4.00 8.76 21.59
CA GLY A 32 -4.88 8.40 22.71
C GLY A 32 -4.07 7.84 23.89
N ILE A 33 -3.70 8.70 24.86
CA ILE A 33 -3.29 8.36 26.23
C ILE A 33 -2.07 7.40 26.36
N GLY A 34 -0.88 7.95 26.67
CA GLY A 34 0.21 7.24 27.34
C GLY A 34 1.53 7.15 26.60
N GLN A 35 2.44 8.06 26.93
CA GLN A 35 3.90 7.88 27.11
C GLN A 35 4.65 6.87 26.20
N HIS A 36 4.66 7.04 24.91
CA HIS A 36 5.79 6.62 24.07
C HIS A 36 5.93 7.56 22.88
N ALA A 37 6.21 8.84 23.18
CA ALA A 37 6.71 9.78 22.19
C ALA A 37 8.04 9.24 21.64
N SER A 38 8.11 9.01 20.35
CA SER A 38 9.35 8.70 19.66
C SER A 38 10.42 9.71 20.06
N ARG A 39 11.59 9.25 20.48
CA ARG A 39 12.74 10.08 20.98
C ARG A 39 13.43 10.92 19.89
N SER A 40 12.77 11.24 18.80
CA SER A 40 13.29 12.18 17.81
C SER A 40 12.66 13.56 18.00
N ARG A 41 13.14 14.28 19.01
CA ARG A 41 12.78 15.68 19.25
C ARG A 41 13.63 16.58 18.36
N GLY A 42 13.02 17.49 17.62
CA GLY A 42 13.73 18.43 16.76
C GLY A 42 12.89 19.66 16.45
N ALA A 43 13.54 20.77 16.08
CA ALA A 43 12.89 22.04 15.75
C ALA A 43 12.07 21.91 14.44
N GLY A 44 10.79 21.57 14.52
CA GLY A 44 9.82 21.56 13.43
C GLY A 44 8.91 22.79 13.46
N LEU A 45 8.18 23.06 12.37
CA LEU A 45 7.43 24.30 12.16
C LEU A 45 6.05 24.34 12.86
N GLU A 46 5.52 23.22 13.35
CA GLU A 46 4.24 23.21 14.07
C GLU A 46 4.43 23.13 15.57
N PHE A 47 3.75 24.05 16.28
CA PHE A 47 3.78 24.14 17.73
C PHE A 47 2.92 23.00 18.31
N ALA A 48 3.54 22.11 19.12
CA ALA A 48 2.82 21.06 19.83
C ALA A 48 2.47 21.45 21.26
N GLN A 49 3.49 21.82 22.06
CA GLN A 49 3.29 22.23 23.45
C GLN A 49 4.48 23.02 24.00
N TYR A 50 4.26 23.69 25.15
CA TYR A 50 5.33 24.23 25.95
C TYR A 50 5.75 23.23 27.03
N ARG A 51 7.05 23.00 27.17
CA ARG A 51 7.65 22.25 28.28
C ARG A 51 8.57 23.18 29.08
N ALA A 52 8.65 22.94 30.37
CA ALA A 52 9.67 23.65 31.18
C ALA A 52 11.07 23.31 30.65
N TYR A 53 11.93 24.32 30.62
CA TYR A 53 13.35 24.20 30.27
C TYR A 53 14.05 23.24 31.23
N GLU A 54 14.86 22.35 30.71
CA GLU A 54 15.77 21.49 31.45
C GLU A 54 17.23 21.78 31.04
N PRO A 55 18.20 21.69 31.97
CA PRO A 55 19.61 21.84 31.61
C PRO A 55 20.03 20.88 30.52
N GLY A 56 20.50 21.41 29.38
CA GLY A 56 20.83 20.63 28.17
C GLY A 56 19.94 20.92 26.97
N ASP A 57 18.86 21.64 27.15
CA ASP A 57 18.03 22.12 26.04
C ASP A 57 18.73 23.25 25.27
N GLU A 58 18.51 23.32 23.95
CA GLU A 58 19.03 24.40 23.13
C GLU A 58 18.37 25.74 23.47
N LEU A 59 19.15 26.75 23.83
CA LEU A 59 18.66 28.09 24.18
C LEU A 59 17.83 28.76 23.06
N ARG A 60 18.03 28.35 21.80
CA ARG A 60 17.27 28.87 20.66
C ARG A 60 15.80 28.42 20.67
N GLN A 61 15.47 27.37 21.41
CA GLN A 61 14.12 26.82 21.52
C GLN A 61 13.31 27.46 22.65
N ILE A 62 13.95 28.32 23.47
CA ILE A 62 13.27 29.05 24.55
C ILE A 62 12.31 30.07 23.92
N ASP A 63 11.05 30.06 24.38
CA ASP A 63 10.10 31.11 24.04
C ASP A 63 10.29 32.33 24.96
N TRP A 64 11.07 33.31 24.47
CA TRP A 64 11.37 34.53 25.20
C TRP A 64 10.13 35.41 25.46
N LYS A 65 9.06 35.29 24.64
CA LYS A 65 7.81 36.02 24.88
C LYS A 65 7.04 35.42 26.06
N LEU A 66 7.06 34.08 26.17
CA LEU A 66 6.45 33.42 27.31
C LEU A 66 7.23 33.62 28.57
N TYR A 67 8.56 33.63 28.51
CA TYR A 67 9.44 34.00 29.63
C TYR A 67 9.11 35.39 30.15
N ALA A 68 9.01 36.39 29.29
CA ALA A 68 8.71 37.79 29.69
C ALA A 68 7.34 37.95 30.41
N ARG A 69 6.42 36.97 30.27
CA ARG A 69 5.10 37.01 30.90
C ARG A 69 4.98 36.14 32.15
N SER A 70 5.76 35.08 32.23
CA SER A 70 5.62 34.07 33.29
C SER A 70 6.81 33.94 34.22
N ASP A 71 7.92 34.64 33.89
CA ASP A 71 9.21 34.53 34.57
C ASP A 71 9.74 33.10 34.71
N ARG A 72 9.34 32.23 33.78
CA ARG A 72 9.74 30.83 33.69
C ARG A 72 10.20 30.49 32.28
N PHE A 73 11.29 29.72 32.21
CA PHE A 73 11.80 29.25 30.92
C PHE A 73 10.96 28.10 30.39
N PHE A 74 10.39 28.28 29.20
CA PHE A 74 9.68 27.26 28.46
C PHE A 74 10.36 27.05 27.12
N VAL A 75 10.48 25.78 26.73
CA VAL A 75 10.94 25.34 25.39
C VAL A 75 9.73 25.02 24.53
N ARG A 76 9.74 25.55 23.31
CA ARG A 76 8.76 25.13 22.29
C ARG A 76 9.11 23.73 21.84
N GLU A 77 8.31 22.77 22.23
CA GLU A 77 8.34 21.46 21.60
C GLU A 77 7.48 21.51 20.33
N SER A 78 8.10 21.18 19.21
CA SER A 78 7.37 20.89 17.98
C SER A 78 7.35 19.40 17.78
N GLU A 79 6.18 18.84 17.52
CA GLU A 79 6.07 17.49 17.04
C GLU A 79 6.67 17.42 15.63
N ARG A 80 7.83 16.81 15.48
CA ARG A 80 8.27 16.33 14.18
C ARG A 80 7.55 15.04 13.93
N GLU A 81 6.65 15.01 12.98
CA GLU A 81 6.26 13.77 12.36
C GLU A 81 7.53 13.12 11.80
N SER A 82 8.02 12.08 12.45
CA SER A 82 9.16 11.32 11.92
C SER A 82 8.74 10.74 10.58
N PRO A 83 9.55 10.91 9.51
CA PRO A 83 9.18 10.38 8.20
C PRO A 83 8.93 8.88 8.30
N VAL A 84 7.77 8.48 7.82
CA VAL A 84 7.37 7.07 7.75
C VAL A 84 8.11 6.40 6.60
N THR A 85 8.41 5.12 6.73
CA THR A 85 8.87 4.32 5.60
C THR A 85 7.69 3.54 5.03
N ILE A 86 7.33 3.83 3.79
CA ILE A 86 6.24 3.17 3.06
C ILE A 86 6.83 2.17 2.08
N TRP A 87 6.50 0.90 2.26
CA TRP A 87 6.83 -0.16 1.33
C TRP A 87 5.60 -0.49 0.47
N ILE A 88 5.82 -0.60 -0.81
CA ILE A 88 4.79 -1.02 -1.77
C ILE A 88 5.19 -2.41 -2.25
N LEU A 89 4.33 -3.40 -2.06
CA LEU A 89 4.50 -4.74 -2.59
C LEU A 89 3.53 -4.91 -3.76
N VAL A 90 4.05 -5.23 -4.94
CA VAL A 90 3.25 -5.50 -6.14
C VAL A 90 3.33 -6.97 -6.46
N ASP A 91 2.18 -7.62 -6.47
CA ASP A 91 2.01 -8.94 -7.03
C ASP A 91 1.99 -8.85 -8.55
N ALA A 92 2.99 -9.47 -9.17
CA ALA A 92 3.15 -9.56 -10.62
C ALA A 92 3.19 -11.03 -11.08
N THR A 93 2.50 -11.93 -10.37
CA THR A 93 2.29 -13.33 -10.80
C THR A 93 1.45 -13.39 -12.07
N ALA A 94 1.30 -14.55 -12.66
CA ALA A 94 0.60 -14.70 -13.94
C ALA A 94 -0.87 -14.24 -13.85
N SER A 95 -1.52 -14.42 -12.70
CA SER A 95 -2.89 -13.97 -12.44
C SER A 95 -3.04 -12.45 -12.56
N ALA A 96 -2.00 -11.66 -12.23
CA ALA A 96 -2.01 -10.22 -12.38
C ALA A 96 -2.08 -9.75 -13.85
N GLY A 97 -1.81 -10.62 -14.81
CA GLY A 97 -1.98 -10.36 -16.25
C GLY A 97 -3.43 -10.35 -16.73
N GLN A 98 -4.40 -10.71 -15.90
CA GLN A 98 -5.81 -10.68 -16.26
C GLN A 98 -6.32 -9.26 -16.47
N ALA A 99 -7.21 -9.11 -17.46
CA ALA A 99 -7.84 -7.85 -17.82
C ALA A 99 -9.34 -8.07 -18.05
N ASP A 100 -10.11 -6.99 -17.86
CA ASP A 100 -11.53 -6.99 -18.18
C ASP A 100 -11.77 -7.12 -19.70
N ARG A 101 -12.79 -7.84 -20.10
CA ARG A 101 -13.21 -7.94 -21.51
C ARG A 101 -13.51 -6.58 -22.12
N ALA A 102 -14.08 -5.69 -21.33
CA ALA A 102 -14.38 -4.31 -21.77
C ALA A 102 -13.11 -3.46 -21.91
N ARG A 103 -12.00 -3.84 -21.27
CA ARG A 103 -10.73 -3.09 -21.25
C ARG A 103 -9.52 -4.02 -21.38
N PRO A 104 -9.40 -4.78 -22.49
CA PRO A 104 -8.38 -5.82 -22.62
C PRO A 104 -6.93 -5.29 -22.64
N ALA A 105 -6.76 -4.00 -22.83
CA ALA A 105 -5.44 -3.32 -22.79
C ALA A 105 -5.00 -2.90 -21.38
N LEU A 106 -5.86 -3.04 -20.37
CA LEU A 106 -5.58 -2.63 -18.99
C LEU A 106 -5.68 -3.87 -18.08
N SER A 107 -4.55 -4.47 -17.78
CA SER A 107 -4.48 -5.62 -16.88
C SER A 107 -4.58 -5.19 -15.40
N ARG A 108 -4.82 -6.16 -14.53
CA ARG A 108 -4.72 -5.98 -13.07
C ARG A 108 -3.34 -5.46 -12.68
N LEU A 109 -2.27 -5.96 -13.33
CA LEU A 109 -0.90 -5.47 -13.09
C LEU A 109 -0.76 -3.99 -13.47
N ASP A 110 -1.34 -3.55 -14.60
CA ASP A 110 -1.31 -2.15 -15.01
C ASP A 110 -2.01 -1.26 -13.96
N HIS A 111 -3.16 -1.72 -13.46
CA HIS A 111 -3.89 -1.03 -12.39
C HIS A 111 -3.07 -0.99 -11.09
N ALA A 112 -2.43 -2.10 -10.70
CA ALA A 112 -1.56 -2.17 -9.52
C ALA A 112 -0.35 -1.23 -9.66
N CYS A 113 0.31 -1.21 -10.82
CA CYS A 113 1.43 -0.31 -11.11
C CYS A 113 1.02 1.17 -11.06
N ALA A 114 -0.16 1.51 -11.61
CA ALA A 114 -0.68 2.87 -11.55
C ALA A 114 -1.04 3.28 -10.11
N THR A 115 -1.63 2.38 -9.33
CA THR A 115 -1.91 2.60 -7.91
C THR A 115 -0.61 2.75 -7.10
N ALA A 116 0.40 1.93 -7.37
CA ALA A 116 1.74 2.06 -6.77
C ALA A 116 2.36 3.43 -7.06
N ALA A 117 2.25 3.91 -8.30
CA ALA A 117 2.71 5.25 -8.67
C ALA A 117 1.98 6.36 -7.90
N CYS A 118 0.67 6.21 -7.67
CA CYS A 118 -0.10 7.14 -6.83
C CYS A 118 0.40 7.15 -5.37
N ILE A 119 0.71 5.98 -4.80
CA ILE A 119 1.27 5.87 -3.44
C ILE A 119 2.65 6.55 -3.38
N VAL A 120 3.50 6.33 -4.38
CA VAL A 120 4.82 6.99 -4.49
C VAL A 120 4.70 8.51 -4.54
N GLU A 121 3.74 9.05 -5.31
CA GLU A 121 3.50 10.50 -5.37
C GLU A 121 3.03 11.05 -4.01
N LEU A 122 2.16 10.35 -3.30
CA LEU A 122 1.73 10.73 -1.95
C LEU A 122 2.91 10.74 -0.98
N ALA A 123 3.69 9.66 -0.93
CA ALA A 123 4.87 9.57 -0.08
C ALA A 123 5.90 10.67 -0.38
N LEU A 124 6.12 10.97 -1.67
CA LEU A 124 7.00 12.05 -2.10
C LEU A 124 6.51 13.43 -1.63
N GLN A 125 5.20 13.70 -1.73
CA GLN A 125 4.59 14.96 -1.28
C GLN A 125 4.66 15.13 0.24
N GLN A 126 4.56 14.01 0.98
CA GLN A 126 4.66 13.99 2.45
C GLN A 126 6.12 14.07 2.97
N GLY A 127 7.10 13.91 2.06
CA GLY A 127 8.52 13.84 2.46
C GLY A 127 8.91 12.49 3.09
N ASP A 128 8.07 11.46 2.94
CA ASP A 128 8.28 10.13 3.46
C ASP A 128 9.35 9.36 2.69
N ARG A 129 9.83 8.28 3.32
CA ARG A 129 10.67 7.29 2.64
C ARG A 129 9.79 6.24 2.01
N PHE A 130 10.15 5.77 0.82
CA PHE A 130 9.37 4.75 0.13
C PHE A 130 10.26 3.78 -0.64
N GLY A 131 9.85 2.51 -0.64
CA GLY A 131 10.51 1.40 -1.33
C GLY A 131 9.51 0.55 -2.09
N LEU A 132 9.99 -0.28 -3.00
CA LEU A 132 9.17 -1.18 -3.80
C LEU A 132 9.68 -2.60 -3.70
N VAL A 133 8.77 -3.53 -3.57
CA VAL A 133 8.95 -4.98 -3.73
C VAL A 133 8.03 -5.42 -4.85
N ALA A 134 8.52 -6.14 -5.84
CA ALA A 134 7.71 -6.80 -6.86
C ALA A 134 7.98 -8.30 -6.81
N ILE A 135 6.94 -9.11 -6.87
CA ILE A 135 7.01 -10.56 -6.76
C ILE A 135 6.36 -11.18 -8.00
N ASN A 136 7.08 -12.08 -8.64
CA ASN A 136 6.58 -12.92 -9.74
C ASN A 136 7.33 -14.26 -9.76
N GLY A 137 7.09 -15.08 -10.77
CA GLY A 137 7.74 -16.40 -10.91
C GLY A 137 9.26 -16.38 -11.04
N ASP A 138 9.88 -15.20 -11.29
CA ASP A 138 11.35 -15.07 -11.27
C ASP A 138 11.91 -14.80 -9.86
N GLY A 139 11.03 -14.59 -8.88
CA GLY A 139 11.35 -14.26 -7.51
C GLY A 139 11.03 -12.83 -7.11
N VAL A 140 11.86 -12.26 -6.24
CA VAL A 140 11.66 -10.94 -5.63
C VAL A 140 12.57 -9.91 -6.28
N GLN A 141 11.99 -8.85 -6.80
CA GLN A 141 12.70 -7.66 -7.25
C GLN A 141 12.47 -6.53 -6.24
N LEU A 142 13.52 -5.80 -5.86
CA LEU A 142 13.46 -4.86 -4.77
C LEU A 142 14.17 -3.55 -5.09
N VAL A 143 13.47 -2.43 -4.84
CA VAL A 143 14.06 -1.10 -4.76
C VAL A 143 14.09 -0.70 -3.28
N PRO A 144 15.27 -0.59 -2.65
CA PRO A 144 15.39 -0.21 -1.24
C PRO A 144 14.72 1.13 -0.95
N ALA A 145 14.21 1.30 0.27
CA ALA A 145 13.54 2.54 0.67
C ALA A 145 14.50 3.73 0.66
N GLY A 146 14.05 4.80 0.03
CA GLY A 146 14.73 6.09 -0.07
C GLY A 146 13.72 7.22 -0.17
N SER A 147 14.14 8.44 -0.42
CA SER A 147 13.29 9.61 -0.53
C SER A 147 13.62 10.46 -1.76
N GLY A 148 12.71 11.35 -2.13
CA GLY A 148 12.92 12.34 -3.19
C GLY A 148 12.69 11.82 -4.62
N ALA A 149 12.82 12.72 -5.60
CA ALA A 149 12.47 12.47 -6.99
C ALA A 149 13.29 11.33 -7.65
N ARG A 150 14.58 11.22 -7.31
CA ARG A 150 15.42 10.14 -7.85
C ARG A 150 14.93 8.76 -7.42
N GLN A 151 14.40 8.65 -6.21
CA GLN A 151 13.83 7.42 -5.69
C GLN A 151 12.52 7.07 -6.43
N ARG A 152 11.64 8.06 -6.63
CA ARG A 152 10.45 7.91 -7.47
C ARG A 152 10.81 7.35 -8.85
N ASP A 153 11.79 7.96 -9.52
CA ASP A 153 12.17 7.57 -10.88
C ASP A 153 12.71 6.13 -10.95
N ARG A 154 13.45 5.68 -9.92
CA ARG A 154 13.90 4.28 -9.80
C ARG A 154 12.73 3.32 -9.70
N ILE A 155 11.73 3.66 -8.88
CA ILE A 155 10.52 2.83 -8.71
C ILE A 155 9.73 2.79 -10.00
N HIS A 156 9.48 3.94 -10.65
CA HIS A 156 8.78 4.00 -11.92
C HIS A 156 9.47 3.15 -13.01
N LEU A 157 10.80 3.14 -13.04
CA LEU A 157 11.56 2.31 -13.97
C LEU A 157 11.32 0.81 -13.73
N LEU A 158 11.28 0.36 -12.47
CA LEU A 158 10.96 -1.03 -12.15
C LEU A 158 9.52 -1.36 -12.52
N LEU A 159 8.54 -0.54 -12.10
CA LEU A 159 7.12 -0.73 -12.42
C LEU A 159 6.89 -0.85 -13.93
N HIS A 160 7.55 -0.02 -14.74
CA HIS A 160 7.44 -0.08 -16.21
C HIS A 160 8.00 -1.40 -16.80
N ARG A 161 8.97 -2.01 -16.15
CA ARG A 161 9.60 -3.26 -16.59
C ARG A 161 8.89 -4.51 -16.09
N LEU A 162 8.01 -4.39 -15.10
CA LEU A 162 7.30 -5.54 -14.55
C LEU A 162 6.49 -6.26 -15.62
N ARG A 163 6.43 -7.58 -15.49
CA ARG A 163 5.60 -8.45 -16.36
C ARG A 163 4.93 -9.48 -15.49
N ALA A 164 3.65 -9.68 -15.73
CA ALA A 164 2.88 -10.72 -15.07
C ALA A 164 3.34 -12.09 -15.56
N ARG A 165 3.88 -12.92 -14.64
CA ARG A 165 4.30 -14.29 -14.96
C ARG A 165 4.57 -15.16 -13.75
N GLY A 166 4.36 -16.47 -13.96
CA GLY A 166 4.63 -17.50 -12.95
C GLY A 166 3.73 -17.38 -11.73
N ALA A 167 4.07 -18.12 -10.70
CA ALA A 167 3.39 -18.12 -9.41
C ALA A 167 4.25 -17.48 -8.33
N TRP A 168 3.71 -17.34 -7.13
CA TRP A 168 4.47 -16.90 -5.96
C TRP A 168 5.65 -17.82 -5.70
N PRO A 169 6.84 -17.26 -5.41
CA PRO A 169 8.01 -18.05 -5.10
C PRO A 169 7.87 -18.72 -3.72
N ALA A 170 8.69 -19.73 -3.46
CA ALA A 170 8.75 -20.40 -2.17
C ALA A 170 9.09 -19.41 -1.04
N ALA A 171 8.67 -19.73 0.20
CA ALA A 171 8.78 -18.85 1.36
C ALA A 171 10.20 -18.33 1.63
N ASP A 172 11.22 -19.14 1.35
CA ASP A 172 12.63 -18.73 1.53
C ASP A 172 13.04 -17.58 0.60
N ALA A 173 12.46 -17.51 -0.60
CA ALA A 173 12.71 -16.43 -1.54
C ALA A 173 12.10 -15.09 -1.09
N LEU A 174 11.15 -15.12 -0.14
CA LEU A 174 10.53 -13.92 0.45
C LEU A 174 11.35 -13.31 1.59
N ARG A 175 12.45 -13.96 2.00
CA ARG A 175 13.34 -13.48 3.07
C ARG A 175 13.80 -12.02 2.87
N PRO A 176 14.15 -11.54 1.67
CA PRO A 176 14.53 -10.15 1.47
C PRO A 176 13.43 -9.14 1.84
N VAL A 177 12.16 -9.51 1.68
CA VAL A 177 11.02 -8.65 2.09
C VAL A 177 10.99 -8.52 3.60
N TRP A 178 11.10 -9.65 4.30
CA TRP A 178 11.12 -9.70 5.75
C TRP A 178 12.28 -8.91 6.37
N GLU A 179 13.46 -9.00 5.78
CA GLU A 179 14.66 -8.32 6.27
C GLU A 179 14.64 -6.80 6.03
N ARG A 180 13.95 -6.34 4.99
CA ARG A 180 13.93 -4.93 4.59
C ARG A 180 12.80 -4.13 5.21
N VAL A 181 11.62 -4.72 5.35
CA VAL A 181 10.48 -4.06 6.00
C VAL A 181 10.68 -4.11 7.50
N GLN A 182 10.94 -2.97 8.13
CA GLN A 182 11.25 -2.89 9.55
C GLN A 182 9.99 -2.73 10.42
N ALA A 183 10.14 -2.90 11.73
CA ALA A 183 9.06 -2.59 12.66
C ALA A 183 8.67 -1.10 12.55
N ASN A 184 7.37 -0.82 12.58
CA ASN A 184 6.74 0.47 12.38
C ASN A 184 6.74 1.00 10.93
N ASP A 185 7.35 0.29 9.96
CA ASP A 185 7.15 0.60 8.56
C ASP A 185 5.70 0.29 8.15
N MET A 186 5.18 1.03 7.18
CA MET A 186 3.92 0.72 6.51
C MET A 186 4.19 -0.11 5.27
N LEU A 187 3.46 -1.21 5.09
CA LEU A 187 3.46 -2.00 3.86
C LEU A 187 2.09 -1.98 3.21
N VAL A 188 2.03 -1.58 1.95
CA VAL A 188 0.82 -1.68 1.11
C VAL A 188 1.05 -2.74 0.06
N ALA A 189 0.35 -3.87 0.18
CA ALA A 189 0.39 -4.97 -0.78
C ALA A 189 -0.73 -4.80 -1.82
N LEU A 190 -0.38 -4.86 -3.09
CA LEU A 190 -1.24 -4.67 -4.26
C LEU A 190 -1.30 -5.99 -5.06
N GLY A 191 -2.47 -6.60 -5.13
CA GLY A 191 -2.69 -7.86 -5.84
C GLY A 191 -4.09 -8.40 -5.59
N ASP A 192 -4.42 -9.59 -6.08
CA ASP A 192 -5.74 -10.19 -5.87
C ASP A 192 -5.92 -10.79 -4.46
N GLY A 193 -4.82 -11.04 -3.76
CA GLY A 193 -4.84 -11.54 -2.38
C GLY A 193 -5.25 -13.00 -2.23
N PHE A 194 -5.36 -13.76 -3.31
CA PHE A 194 -5.77 -15.17 -3.26
C PHE A 194 -4.62 -16.15 -3.06
N ASP A 195 -3.38 -15.70 -3.16
CA ASP A 195 -2.23 -16.55 -2.86
C ASP A 195 -2.02 -16.73 -1.35
N ASP A 196 -1.91 -17.99 -0.91
CA ASP A 196 -1.75 -18.31 0.51
C ASP A 196 -0.38 -17.88 1.04
N ALA A 197 0.69 -18.04 0.27
CA ALA A 197 2.04 -17.65 0.69
C ALA A 197 2.14 -16.13 0.88
N GLY A 198 1.49 -15.35 -0.02
CA GLY A 198 1.34 -13.91 0.12
C GLY A 198 0.59 -13.53 1.39
N THR A 199 -0.55 -14.15 1.63
CA THR A 199 -1.35 -13.89 2.84
C THR A 199 -0.57 -14.21 4.11
N VAL A 200 0.13 -15.35 4.18
CA VAL A 200 0.99 -15.74 5.31
C VAL A 200 2.11 -14.71 5.54
N LEU A 201 2.73 -14.20 4.46
CA LEU A 201 3.75 -13.15 4.58
C LEU A 201 3.17 -11.90 5.24
N LEU A 202 1.99 -11.43 4.79
CA LEU A 202 1.35 -10.23 5.33
C LEU A 202 0.98 -10.41 6.82
N GLU A 203 0.40 -11.56 7.18
CA GLU A 203 0.07 -11.90 8.57
C GLU A 203 1.30 -11.87 9.48
N ARG A 204 2.41 -12.47 9.04
CA ARG A 204 3.68 -12.46 9.78
C ARG A 204 4.24 -11.05 9.96
N LEU A 205 4.21 -10.23 8.90
CA LEU A 205 4.67 -8.85 8.97
C LEU A 205 3.83 -8.02 9.94
N ALA A 206 2.50 -8.18 9.92
CA ALA A 206 1.60 -7.50 10.84
C ALA A 206 1.83 -7.92 12.31
N ALA A 207 2.00 -9.23 12.55
CA ALA A 207 2.32 -9.78 13.88
C ALA A 207 3.65 -9.22 14.42
N ALA A 208 4.61 -8.91 13.53
CA ALA A 208 5.90 -8.33 13.88
C ALA A 208 5.90 -6.79 13.87
N ARG A 209 4.78 -6.16 14.18
CA ARG A 209 4.59 -4.71 14.38
C ARG A 209 4.78 -3.84 13.11
N ARG A 210 4.62 -4.39 11.91
CA ARG A 210 4.49 -3.58 10.68
C ARG A 210 3.03 -3.15 10.53
N ASP A 211 2.80 -1.99 9.95
CA ASP A 211 1.44 -1.59 9.58
C ASP A 211 1.15 -2.09 8.18
N VAL A 212 0.37 -3.17 8.08
CA VAL A 212 0.16 -3.90 6.83
C VAL A 212 -1.23 -3.66 6.29
N VAL A 213 -1.30 -3.32 5.02
CA VAL A 213 -2.53 -3.13 4.25
C VAL A 213 -2.51 -4.05 3.04
N GLN A 214 -3.52 -4.88 2.87
CA GLN A 214 -3.84 -5.55 1.61
C GLN A 214 -4.83 -4.68 0.84
N LEU A 215 -4.37 -4.08 -0.25
CA LEU A 215 -5.22 -3.44 -1.24
C LEU A 215 -5.49 -4.48 -2.33
N GLN A 216 -6.63 -5.14 -2.20
CA GLN A 216 -7.05 -6.17 -3.13
C GLN A 216 -7.59 -5.55 -4.40
N ILE A 217 -6.98 -5.91 -5.54
CA ILE A 217 -7.36 -5.43 -6.86
C ILE A 217 -8.01 -6.58 -7.63
N LEU A 218 -9.26 -6.41 -7.98
CA LEU A 218 -10.05 -7.38 -8.73
C LEU A 218 -10.48 -6.79 -10.06
N THR A 219 -10.72 -7.63 -11.04
CA THR A 219 -11.33 -7.21 -12.29
C THR A 219 -12.85 -7.00 -12.12
N ALA A 220 -13.46 -6.16 -12.95
CA ALA A 220 -14.92 -6.03 -12.97
C ALA A 220 -15.58 -7.34 -13.45
N ASP A 221 -14.91 -8.07 -14.34
CA ASP A 221 -15.38 -9.38 -14.81
C ASP A 221 -15.43 -10.42 -13.69
N GLU A 222 -14.52 -10.41 -12.72
CA GLU A 222 -14.57 -11.27 -11.53
C GLU A 222 -15.74 -10.91 -10.61
N ARG A 223 -16.03 -9.62 -10.44
CA ARG A 223 -17.15 -9.14 -9.63
C ARG A 223 -18.51 -9.48 -10.26
N ASP A 224 -18.64 -9.23 -11.56
CA ASP A 224 -19.94 -9.21 -12.23
C ASP A 224 -20.22 -10.50 -12.98
N PHE A 225 -19.21 -11.30 -13.30
CA PHE A 225 -19.24 -12.53 -14.10
C PHE A 225 -20.12 -12.38 -15.36
N PRO A 226 -19.73 -11.55 -16.35
CA PRO A 226 -20.57 -11.19 -17.49
C PRO A 226 -20.59 -12.24 -18.61
N PHE A 227 -20.20 -13.47 -18.33
CA PHE A 227 -20.10 -14.56 -19.30
C PHE A 227 -21.46 -15.21 -19.51
N GLN A 228 -21.90 -15.33 -20.77
CA GLN A 228 -23.26 -15.77 -21.09
C GLN A 228 -23.32 -17.12 -21.84
N ASP A 229 -22.30 -17.42 -22.61
CA ASP A 229 -22.26 -18.60 -23.49
C ASP A 229 -21.16 -19.57 -23.08
N GLY A 230 -20.89 -20.57 -23.91
CA GLY A 230 -19.77 -21.49 -23.71
C GLY A 230 -18.43 -20.75 -23.74
N HIS A 231 -17.72 -20.81 -22.65
CA HIS A 231 -16.40 -20.18 -22.48
C HIS A 231 -15.37 -21.22 -22.05
N ARG A 232 -14.12 -20.93 -22.43
CA ARG A 232 -12.95 -21.62 -21.91
C ARG A 232 -12.31 -20.73 -20.85
N PHE A 233 -12.44 -21.13 -19.60
CA PHE A 233 -11.75 -20.48 -18.49
C PHE A 233 -10.41 -21.16 -18.31
N ARG A 234 -9.35 -20.37 -18.17
CA ARG A 234 -8.00 -20.88 -17.98
C ARG A 234 -7.39 -20.27 -16.74
N ASP A 235 -6.85 -21.11 -15.88
CA ASP A 235 -6.01 -20.68 -14.78
C ASP A 235 -4.67 -20.16 -15.34
N PRO A 236 -4.31 -18.90 -15.10
CA PRO A 236 -3.09 -18.32 -15.66
C PRO A 236 -1.80 -18.87 -15.01
N GLU A 237 -1.87 -19.44 -13.81
CA GLU A 237 -0.71 -19.96 -13.08
C GLU A 237 -0.47 -21.44 -13.36
N THR A 238 -1.50 -22.26 -13.35
CA THR A 238 -1.40 -23.71 -13.61
C THR A 238 -1.58 -24.07 -15.08
N GLY A 239 -2.27 -23.22 -15.85
CA GLY A 239 -2.64 -23.48 -17.23
C GLY A 239 -3.82 -24.43 -17.37
N GLU A 240 -4.44 -24.89 -16.27
CA GLU A 240 -5.65 -25.73 -16.31
C GLU A 240 -6.80 -25.02 -17.00
N GLU A 241 -7.55 -25.77 -17.78
CA GLU A 241 -8.68 -25.25 -18.56
C GLU A 241 -9.99 -25.89 -18.11
N LEU A 242 -11.00 -25.05 -17.90
CA LEU A 242 -12.38 -25.45 -17.64
C LEU A 242 -13.28 -24.95 -18.76
N LEU A 243 -13.97 -25.88 -19.41
CA LEU A 243 -15.04 -25.56 -20.36
C LEU A 243 -16.35 -25.46 -19.60
N GLY A 244 -17.08 -24.36 -19.77
CA GLY A 244 -18.35 -24.19 -19.09
C GLY A 244 -19.26 -23.20 -19.79
N ASP A 245 -20.58 -23.41 -19.64
CA ASP A 245 -21.57 -22.41 -19.99
C ASP A 245 -21.61 -21.36 -18.91
N GLY A 246 -21.21 -20.11 -19.28
CA GLY A 246 -21.11 -18.99 -18.35
C GLY A 246 -22.42 -18.73 -17.61
N ARG A 247 -23.56 -18.80 -18.30
CA ARG A 247 -24.88 -18.62 -17.70
C ARG A 247 -25.20 -19.69 -16.66
N ALA A 248 -24.91 -20.94 -16.97
CA ALA A 248 -25.20 -22.07 -16.08
C ALA A 248 -24.37 -22.05 -14.79
N ILE A 249 -23.12 -21.56 -14.85
CA ILE A 249 -22.22 -21.55 -13.68
C ILE A 249 -22.22 -20.25 -12.90
N ARG A 250 -22.86 -19.18 -13.42
CA ARG A 250 -22.79 -17.82 -12.88
C ARG A 250 -23.13 -17.73 -11.40
N ASP A 251 -24.27 -18.26 -11.01
CA ASP A 251 -24.76 -18.13 -9.62
C ASP A 251 -23.85 -18.90 -8.65
N ALA A 252 -23.41 -20.09 -9.05
CA ALA A 252 -22.46 -20.88 -8.26
C ALA A 252 -21.10 -20.20 -8.16
N TYR A 253 -20.61 -19.55 -9.22
CA TYR A 253 -19.39 -18.76 -9.19
C TYR A 253 -19.51 -17.59 -8.23
N LEU A 254 -20.54 -16.75 -8.36
CA LEU A 254 -20.72 -15.56 -7.52
C LEU A 254 -20.86 -15.93 -6.04
N ALA A 255 -21.56 -17.03 -5.73
CA ALA A 255 -21.66 -17.53 -4.35
C ALA A 255 -20.30 -17.95 -3.78
N ARG A 256 -19.51 -18.71 -4.55
CA ARG A 256 -18.15 -19.14 -4.15
C ARG A 256 -17.19 -17.96 -4.03
N PHE A 257 -17.26 -17.01 -4.96
CA PHE A 257 -16.44 -15.82 -4.95
C PHE A 257 -16.73 -14.94 -3.72
N ALA A 258 -18.01 -14.71 -3.43
CA ALA A 258 -18.42 -13.98 -2.22
C ALA A 258 -17.96 -14.68 -0.94
N GLU A 259 -18.02 -16.02 -0.89
CA GLU A 259 -17.50 -16.78 0.24
C GLU A 259 -15.99 -16.64 0.37
N ALA A 260 -15.24 -16.80 -0.71
CA ALA A 260 -13.78 -16.63 -0.71
C ALA A 260 -13.38 -15.22 -0.22
N GLN A 261 -14.11 -14.18 -0.66
CA GLN A 261 -13.90 -12.81 -0.20
C GLN A 261 -14.15 -12.67 1.31
N ARG A 262 -15.23 -13.26 1.84
CA ARG A 262 -15.52 -13.23 3.28
C ARG A 262 -14.47 -13.94 4.11
N VAL A 263 -14.02 -15.11 3.65
CA VAL A 263 -12.98 -15.90 4.32
C VAL A 263 -11.66 -15.13 4.35
N LEU A 264 -11.25 -14.56 3.20
CA LEU A 264 -10.03 -13.75 3.10
C LEU A 264 -10.11 -12.53 4.02
N GLN A 265 -11.19 -11.77 3.97
CA GLN A 265 -11.40 -10.59 4.82
C GLN A 265 -11.30 -10.94 6.30
N ALA A 266 -11.99 -12.00 6.74
CA ALA A 266 -11.97 -12.45 8.13
C ALA A 266 -10.56 -12.92 8.56
N ARG A 267 -9.82 -13.57 7.67
CA ARG A 267 -8.44 -14.01 7.90
C ARG A 267 -7.51 -12.81 8.07
N LEU A 268 -7.51 -11.88 7.12
CA LEU A 268 -6.68 -10.67 7.15
C LEU A 268 -6.96 -9.84 8.41
N GLN A 269 -8.25 -9.65 8.74
CA GLN A 269 -8.66 -8.90 9.94
C GLN A 269 -8.13 -9.55 11.22
N ARG A 270 -8.23 -10.88 11.36
CA ARG A 270 -7.66 -11.63 12.49
C ARG A 270 -6.14 -11.52 12.54
N GLY A 271 -5.48 -11.52 11.39
CA GLY A 271 -4.04 -11.32 11.24
C GLY A 271 -3.55 -9.87 11.49
N GLY A 272 -4.47 -8.93 11.78
CA GLY A 272 -4.12 -7.52 11.99
C GLY A 272 -3.78 -6.76 10.70
N VAL A 273 -4.09 -7.33 9.53
CA VAL A 273 -3.89 -6.73 8.21
C VAL A 273 -5.14 -5.93 7.82
N ALA A 274 -4.98 -4.66 7.45
CA ALA A 274 -6.09 -3.90 6.88
C ALA A 274 -6.42 -4.45 5.48
N HIS A 275 -7.68 -4.46 5.14
CA HIS A 275 -8.14 -4.94 3.86
C HIS A 275 -9.02 -3.91 3.17
N VAL A 276 -8.64 -3.52 1.96
CA VAL A 276 -9.39 -2.61 1.09
C VAL A 276 -9.54 -3.29 -0.26
N VAL A 277 -10.74 -3.32 -0.79
CA VAL A 277 -11.05 -3.90 -2.11
C VAL A 277 -11.26 -2.78 -3.11
N THR A 278 -10.69 -2.93 -4.29
CA THR A 278 -10.91 -2.05 -5.45
C THR A 278 -11.05 -2.88 -6.72
N HIS A 279 -11.65 -2.30 -7.75
CA HIS A 279 -11.82 -2.97 -9.04
C HIS A 279 -11.16 -2.16 -10.15
N THR A 280 -10.76 -2.83 -11.21
CA THR A 280 -10.05 -2.23 -12.36
C THR A 280 -10.86 -1.16 -13.10
N ASP A 281 -12.18 -1.13 -12.92
CA ASP A 281 -13.08 -0.12 -13.48
C ASP A 281 -13.24 1.13 -12.58
N GLN A 282 -12.70 1.10 -11.35
CA GLN A 282 -12.78 2.21 -10.41
C GLN A 282 -11.62 3.21 -10.57
N PRO A 283 -11.80 4.48 -10.13
CA PRO A 283 -10.72 5.46 -10.12
C PRO A 283 -9.56 5.04 -9.23
N LEU A 284 -8.31 5.30 -9.67
CA LEU A 284 -7.09 4.93 -8.94
C LEU A 284 -6.96 5.53 -7.53
N ASP A 285 -7.59 6.68 -7.29
CA ASP A 285 -7.58 7.34 -5.98
C ASP A 285 -8.66 6.81 -5.02
N ALA A 286 -9.64 6.04 -5.51
CA ALA A 286 -10.72 5.52 -4.68
C ALA A 286 -10.23 4.67 -3.49
N PRO A 287 -9.37 3.65 -3.68
CA PRO A 287 -8.84 2.87 -2.56
C PRO A 287 -7.92 3.69 -1.65
N LEU A 288 -7.20 4.67 -2.19
CA LEU A 288 -6.29 5.52 -1.42
C LEU A 288 -7.04 6.47 -0.49
N ARG A 289 -8.24 6.92 -0.88
CA ARG A 289 -9.12 7.70 0.00
C ARG A 289 -9.61 6.89 1.21
N LEU A 290 -9.81 5.59 1.05
CA LEU A 290 -10.18 4.70 2.16
C LEU A 290 -9.00 4.46 3.11
N LEU A 291 -7.77 4.45 2.58
CA LEU A 291 -6.54 4.31 3.36
C LEU A 291 -6.13 5.62 4.05
N ALA A 292 -6.33 6.72 3.36
CA ALA A 292 -5.97 8.05 3.83
C ALA A 292 -6.94 8.53 4.88
N GLY A 293 -7.37 7.86 5.84
CA GLY A 293 -8.36 8.31 6.84
C GLY A 293 -8.67 9.79 6.70
N SER A 294 -9.92 10.19 6.69
CA SER A 294 -10.33 11.60 6.48
C SER A 294 -9.47 12.53 7.32
N ALA A 295 -8.51 13.20 6.68
CA ALA A 295 -7.87 14.35 7.30
C ALA A 295 -8.95 15.38 7.56
N ARG A 296 -9.51 15.39 8.77
CA ARG A 296 -10.34 16.47 9.29
C ARG A 296 -9.46 17.56 9.83
#